data_3d56aaed567497abf4723ffa7a5772ba
#
_entry.id   3d56aaed567497abf4723ffa7a5772ba
#
_cell.length_a   1.000
_cell.length_b   1.000
_cell.length_c   1.000
_cell.angle_alpha   90.00
_cell.angle_beta   90.00
_cell.angle_gamma   90.00
#
_symmetry.space_group_name_H-M   'P 1'
#
loop_
_entity.id
_entity.type
_entity.pdbx_description
1 polymer ?
#
loop_
_entity_poly.entity_id
_entity_poly.type
_entity_poly.pdbx_seq_one_letter_code
_entity_poly.pdbx_strand_id
1 'polypeptide(L)'
;IILILIVGIGFGQIGESSEKTLLAIIWIAISLSSLLSIKTMFQEDFDDGTLDLYILSNTSIETIIFIKSIVHWITTNLPIITLIPLISFPLGITIYHSILICFVMLLSTPALSFISTIGAALTLGEKGGNLLISIFILPTFLPIIIFGMKISLLITTSNYDIMAHLILFALSLICIAVSYTHLTLPTSYPV
;
A
#
# COMPACT_ATOMS: atom_id res chain seq x y z
N ILE A 1 -4.05 -5.26 11.46
CA ILE A 1 -4.09 -4.64 12.79
C ILE A 1 -3.87 -5.70 13.88
N ILE A 2 -4.67 -6.76 13.96
CA ILE A 2 -4.56 -7.82 14.99
C ILE A 2 -3.16 -8.44 15.02
N LEU A 3 -2.58 -8.77 13.87
CA LEU A 3 -1.24 -9.34 13.76
C LEU A 3 -0.17 -8.41 14.34
N ILE A 4 -0.24 -7.12 14.05
CA ILE A 4 0.68 -6.12 14.59
C ILE A 4 0.55 -5.98 16.10
N LEU A 5 -0.69 -6.00 16.63
CA LEU A 5 -0.95 -5.96 18.07
C LEU A 5 -0.42 -7.21 18.78
N ILE A 6 -0.65 -8.40 18.23
CA ILE A 6 -0.15 -9.67 18.81
C ILE A 6 1.38 -9.66 18.87
N VAL A 7 2.03 -9.21 17.80
CA VAL A 7 3.49 -9.12 17.75
C VAL A 7 3.99 -8.08 18.76
N GLY A 8 3.36 -6.89 18.83
CA GLY A 8 3.73 -5.85 19.76
C GLY A 8 3.62 -6.30 21.24
N ILE A 9 2.58 -7.05 21.58
CA ILE A 9 2.38 -7.57 22.94
C ILE A 9 3.28 -8.78 23.23
N GLY A 10 3.50 -9.64 22.21
CA GLY A 10 4.22 -10.91 22.39
C GLY A 10 5.74 -10.77 22.55
N PHE A 11 6.33 -9.72 21.98
CA PHE A 11 7.79 -9.55 22.02
C PHE A 11 8.32 -8.83 23.28
N GLY A 12 7.49 -8.17 24.09
CA GLY A 12 7.92 -7.51 25.33
C GLY A 12 8.98 -6.41 25.13
N GLN A 13 9.69 -6.01 26.19
CA GLN A 13 10.81 -5.06 26.10
C GLN A 13 11.99 -5.69 25.36
N ILE A 14 12.39 -5.14 24.24
CA ILE A 14 13.24 -5.85 23.30
C ILE A 14 14.33 -4.91 22.75
N GLY A 15 15.58 -5.47 22.59
CA GLY A 15 16.74 -4.75 22.10
C GLY A 15 16.68 -4.43 20.58
N GLU A 16 17.74 -3.85 20.03
CA GLU A 16 17.87 -3.38 18.63
C GLU A 16 17.40 -4.38 17.54
N SER A 17 17.53 -5.69 17.79
CA SER A 17 17.08 -6.72 16.86
C SER A 17 15.56 -6.74 16.68
N SER A 18 14.83 -6.22 17.65
CA SER A 18 13.37 -6.23 17.65
C SER A 18 12.75 -5.06 16.98
N GLU A 19 13.39 -3.89 17.00
CA GLU A 19 12.94 -2.75 16.20
C GLU A 19 12.94 -3.11 14.72
N LYS A 20 14.00 -3.78 14.24
CA LYS A 20 14.10 -4.28 12.86
C LYS A 20 12.96 -5.24 12.53
N THR A 21 12.70 -6.18 13.42
CA THR A 21 11.64 -7.18 13.24
C THR A 21 10.27 -6.52 13.23
N LEU A 22 10.00 -5.58 14.15
CA LEU A 22 8.76 -4.85 14.20
C LEU A 22 8.51 -4.07 12.91
N LEU A 23 9.51 -3.30 12.44
CA LEU A 23 9.37 -2.52 11.22
C LEU A 23 9.12 -3.41 10.00
N ALA A 24 9.81 -4.56 9.91
CA ALA A 24 9.55 -5.54 8.85
C ALA A 24 8.10 -6.05 8.90
N ILE A 25 7.59 -6.38 10.09
CA ILE A 25 6.22 -6.86 10.26
C ILE A 25 5.21 -5.79 9.89
N ILE A 26 5.43 -4.53 10.26
CA ILE A 26 4.54 -3.42 9.88
C ILE A 26 4.49 -3.27 8.36
N TRP A 27 5.62 -3.29 7.67
CA TRP A 27 5.69 -3.18 6.21
C TRP A 27 5.03 -4.37 5.50
N ILE A 28 5.26 -5.59 6.01
CA ILE A 28 4.61 -6.81 5.50
C ILE A 28 3.10 -6.73 5.75
N ALA A 29 2.66 -6.32 6.93
CA ALA A 29 1.24 -6.23 7.27
C ALA A 29 0.48 -5.23 6.38
N ILE A 30 1.06 -4.04 6.10
CA ILE A 30 0.48 -3.07 5.16
C ILE A 30 0.39 -3.66 3.75
N SER A 31 1.43 -4.32 3.30
CA SER A 31 1.47 -4.93 1.96
C SER A 31 0.45 -6.06 1.83
N LEU A 32 0.36 -6.94 2.83
CA LEU A 32 -0.65 -8.00 2.86
C LEU A 32 -2.08 -7.43 2.94
N SER A 33 -2.30 -6.38 3.73
CA SER A 33 -3.60 -5.71 3.79
C SER A 33 -4.02 -5.16 2.44
N SER A 34 -3.08 -4.50 1.73
CA SER A 34 -3.31 -4.01 0.38
C SER A 34 -3.60 -5.12 -0.63
N LEU A 35 -2.88 -6.26 -0.54
CA LEU A 35 -3.11 -7.44 -1.40
C LEU A 35 -4.47 -8.10 -1.16
N LEU A 36 -4.85 -8.28 0.11
CA LEU A 36 -6.10 -8.96 0.45
C LEU A 36 -7.34 -8.15 0.07
N SER A 37 -7.24 -6.82 0.04
CA SER A 37 -8.34 -5.93 -0.31
C SER A 37 -8.50 -5.69 -1.82
N ILE A 38 -7.58 -6.21 -2.66
CA ILE A 38 -7.65 -6.06 -4.12
C ILE A 38 -8.98 -6.54 -4.69
N LYS A 39 -9.44 -7.71 -4.24
CA LYS A 39 -10.68 -8.30 -4.75
C LYS A 39 -11.91 -7.46 -4.49
N THR A 40 -12.03 -6.88 -3.31
CA THR A 40 -13.24 -6.13 -2.93
C THR A 40 -13.32 -4.78 -3.64
N MET A 41 -12.23 -4.30 -4.23
CA MET A 41 -12.13 -2.96 -4.80
C MET A 41 -13.10 -2.73 -5.97
N PHE A 42 -13.26 -3.70 -6.88
CA PHE A 42 -14.12 -3.62 -8.05
C PHE A 42 -15.15 -4.75 -8.15
N GLN A 43 -15.01 -5.81 -7.34
CA GLN A 43 -15.84 -6.99 -7.46
C GLN A 43 -17.31 -6.68 -7.15
N GLU A 44 -17.56 -5.88 -6.12
CA GLU A 44 -18.93 -5.46 -5.76
C GLU A 44 -19.56 -4.65 -6.88
N ASP A 45 -18.84 -3.69 -7.47
CA ASP A 45 -19.34 -2.89 -8.60
C ASP A 45 -19.57 -3.73 -9.86
N PHE A 46 -18.81 -4.81 -10.03
CA PHE A 46 -18.99 -5.75 -11.14
C PHE A 46 -20.25 -6.60 -10.92
N ASP A 47 -20.42 -7.12 -9.71
CA ASP A 47 -21.52 -8.04 -9.39
C ASP A 47 -22.89 -7.33 -9.40
N ASP A 48 -22.95 -6.07 -9.02
CA ASP A 48 -24.19 -5.26 -9.00
C ASP A 48 -24.44 -4.44 -10.29
N GLY A 49 -23.53 -4.52 -11.27
CA GLY A 49 -23.65 -3.82 -12.56
C GLY A 49 -23.31 -2.33 -12.52
N THR A 50 -22.77 -1.83 -11.42
CA THR A 50 -22.37 -0.42 -11.27
C THR A 50 -21.28 -0.03 -12.26
N LEU A 51 -20.41 -0.97 -12.67
CA LEU A 51 -19.37 -0.72 -13.67
C LEU A 51 -19.97 -0.30 -15.02
N ASP A 52 -21.08 -0.87 -15.44
CA ASP A 52 -21.77 -0.50 -16.69
C ASP A 52 -22.29 0.93 -16.60
N LEU A 53 -22.78 1.34 -15.42
CA LEU A 53 -23.21 2.72 -15.19
C LEU A 53 -22.03 3.70 -15.23
N TYR A 54 -20.85 3.30 -14.77
CA TYR A 54 -19.65 4.14 -14.89
C TYR A 54 -19.26 4.36 -16.35
N ILE A 55 -19.35 3.33 -17.20
CA ILE A 55 -19.05 3.43 -18.64
C ILE A 55 -20.05 4.35 -19.33
N LEU A 56 -21.33 4.33 -18.93
CA LEU A 56 -22.38 5.17 -19.48
C LEU A 56 -22.38 6.60 -18.94
N SER A 57 -21.61 6.86 -17.87
CA SER A 57 -21.52 8.19 -17.26
C SER A 57 -20.64 9.14 -18.09
N ASN A 58 -20.82 10.44 -17.92
CA ASN A 58 -19.94 11.46 -18.49
C ASN A 58 -18.60 11.57 -17.76
N THR A 59 -18.33 10.72 -16.77
CA THR A 59 -17.07 10.73 -16.00
C THR A 59 -16.06 9.84 -16.67
N SER A 60 -14.84 10.33 -16.84
CA SER A 60 -13.79 9.50 -17.41
C SER A 60 -13.43 8.32 -16.48
N ILE A 61 -13.17 7.16 -17.06
CA ILE A 61 -12.81 5.93 -16.34
C ILE A 61 -11.58 6.15 -15.48
N GLU A 62 -10.62 6.94 -15.96
CA GLU A 62 -9.40 7.32 -15.25
C GLU A 62 -9.70 8.02 -13.92
N THR A 63 -10.69 8.92 -13.91
CA THR A 63 -11.12 9.61 -12.70
C THR A 63 -11.70 8.64 -11.69
N ILE A 64 -12.52 7.69 -12.15
CA ILE A 64 -13.12 6.66 -11.28
C ILE A 64 -12.04 5.79 -10.65
N ILE A 65 -11.08 5.32 -11.47
CA ILE A 65 -9.96 4.51 -11.02
C ILE A 65 -9.10 5.28 -10.01
N PHE A 66 -8.79 6.54 -10.29
CA PHE A 66 -8.02 7.39 -9.39
C PHE A 66 -8.72 7.54 -8.04
N ILE A 67 -10.01 7.86 -8.04
CA ILE A 67 -10.82 8.00 -6.82
C ILE A 67 -10.84 6.69 -6.04
N LYS A 68 -11.07 5.56 -6.70
CA LYS A 68 -11.06 4.24 -6.04
C LYS A 68 -9.70 3.90 -5.44
N SER A 69 -8.60 4.24 -6.10
CA SER A 69 -7.25 4.04 -5.54
C SER A 69 -7.04 4.86 -4.26
N ILE A 70 -7.50 6.11 -4.25
CA ILE A 70 -7.41 6.98 -3.07
C ILE A 70 -8.31 6.46 -1.94
N VAL A 71 -9.54 6.09 -2.25
CA VAL A 71 -10.48 5.51 -1.26
C VAL A 71 -9.88 4.23 -0.66
N HIS A 72 -9.34 3.35 -1.50
CA HIS A 72 -8.66 2.14 -1.03
C HIS A 72 -7.49 2.47 -0.11
N TRP A 73 -6.66 3.46 -0.45
CA TRP A 73 -5.57 3.89 0.41
C TRP A 73 -6.07 4.40 1.78
N ILE A 74 -7.10 5.24 1.78
CA ILE A 74 -7.67 5.80 3.00
C ILE A 74 -8.28 4.70 3.89
N THR A 75 -8.97 3.73 3.30
CA THR A 75 -9.68 2.69 4.06
C THR A 75 -8.77 1.55 4.50
N THR A 76 -7.71 1.24 3.74
CA THR A 76 -6.84 0.08 3.98
C THR A 76 -5.55 0.47 4.69
N ASN A 77 -4.81 1.45 4.17
CA ASN A 77 -3.47 1.78 4.65
C ASN A 77 -3.47 2.85 5.76
N LEU A 78 -4.27 3.89 5.63
CA LEU A 78 -4.30 5.01 6.57
C LEU A 78 -4.61 4.57 8.02
N PRO A 79 -5.58 3.66 8.28
CA PRO A 79 -5.86 3.19 9.63
C PRO A 79 -4.68 2.47 10.28
N ILE A 80 -3.89 1.73 9.48
CA ILE A 80 -2.69 1.04 9.99
C ILE A 80 -1.62 2.06 10.35
N ILE A 81 -1.39 3.05 9.48
CA ILE A 81 -0.40 4.11 9.69
C ILE A 81 -0.69 4.91 10.96
N THR A 82 -1.95 5.27 11.19
CA THR A 82 -2.35 6.04 12.38
C THR A 82 -2.15 5.28 13.69
N LEU A 83 -2.11 3.95 13.66
CA LEU A 83 -1.86 3.11 14.83
C LEU A 83 -0.37 2.92 15.14
N ILE A 84 0.54 3.28 14.23
CA ILE A 84 1.98 3.07 14.43
C ILE A 84 2.51 3.73 15.70
N PRO A 85 2.21 5.00 16.03
CA PRO A 85 2.71 5.62 17.26
C PRO A 85 2.25 4.88 18.52
N LEU A 86 1.02 4.36 18.49
CA LEU A 86 0.45 3.61 19.62
C LEU A 86 1.15 2.27 19.82
N ILE A 87 1.53 1.60 18.73
CA ILE A 87 2.16 0.27 18.76
C ILE A 87 3.65 0.36 19.03
N SER A 88 4.33 1.38 18.50
CA SER A 88 5.78 1.54 18.62
C SER A 88 6.21 2.00 20.00
N PHE A 89 5.37 2.75 20.71
CA PHE A 89 5.70 3.28 22.05
C PHE A 89 6.00 2.18 23.09
N PRO A 90 5.19 1.13 23.24
CA PRO A 90 5.50 0.02 24.15
C PRO A 90 6.77 -0.75 23.79
N LEU A 91 7.23 -0.64 22.53
CA LEU A 91 8.38 -1.35 21.99
C LEU A 91 9.69 -0.53 22.06
N GLY A 92 9.66 0.62 22.75
CA GLY A 92 10.84 1.45 22.98
C GLY A 92 11.19 2.40 21.84
N ILE A 93 10.40 2.46 20.75
CA ILE A 93 10.58 3.47 19.70
C ILE A 93 10.04 4.81 20.20
N THR A 94 10.86 5.86 20.15
CA THR A 94 10.45 7.18 20.58
C THR A 94 9.29 7.69 19.74
N ILE A 95 8.40 8.49 20.32
CA ILE A 95 7.25 9.07 19.61
C ILE A 95 7.70 9.90 18.40
N TYR A 96 8.83 10.56 18.50
CA TYR A 96 9.42 11.33 17.40
C TYR A 96 9.76 10.44 16.20
N HIS A 97 10.46 9.32 16.42
CA HIS A 97 10.78 8.36 15.35
C HIS A 97 9.51 7.71 14.78
N SER A 98 8.53 7.41 15.62
CA SER A 98 7.23 6.86 15.17
C SER A 98 6.50 7.81 14.23
N ILE A 99 6.49 9.12 14.53
CA ILE A 99 5.88 10.14 13.66
C ILE A 99 6.62 10.23 12.32
N LEU A 100 7.95 10.19 12.32
CA LEU A 100 8.75 10.19 11.08
C LEU A 100 8.47 8.94 10.24
N ILE A 101 8.35 7.77 10.86
CA ILE A 101 7.99 6.52 10.17
C ILE A 101 6.58 6.63 9.57
N CYS A 102 5.60 7.19 10.29
CA CYS A 102 4.28 7.47 9.74
C CYS A 102 4.36 8.36 8.50
N PHE A 103 5.18 9.39 8.53
CA PHE A 103 5.36 10.30 7.40
C PHE A 103 5.94 9.58 6.17
N VAL A 104 6.96 8.73 6.36
CA VAL A 104 7.52 7.89 5.29
C VAL A 104 6.44 6.99 4.70
N MET A 105 5.63 6.36 5.56
CA MET A 105 4.55 5.48 5.10
C MET A 105 3.43 6.25 4.40
N LEU A 106 3.06 7.43 4.86
CA LEU A 106 2.09 8.29 4.17
C LEU A 106 2.52 8.65 2.75
N LEU A 107 3.81 8.84 2.52
CA LEU A 107 4.35 9.17 1.19
C LEU A 107 4.48 7.95 0.27
N SER A 108 4.73 6.77 0.82
CA SER A 108 5.05 5.58 0.02
C SER A 108 3.86 4.63 -0.19
N THR A 109 2.95 4.51 0.77
CA THR A 109 1.84 3.55 0.69
C THR A 109 0.74 3.90 -0.33
N PRO A 110 0.53 5.14 -0.78
CA PRO A 110 -0.35 5.40 -1.91
C PRO A 110 0.04 4.57 -3.14
N ALA A 111 1.35 4.41 -3.39
CA ALA A 111 1.83 3.59 -4.51
C ALA A 111 1.35 2.13 -4.42
N LEU A 112 1.29 1.54 -3.22
CA LEU A 112 0.76 0.19 -3.02
C LEU A 112 -0.72 0.12 -3.43
N SER A 113 -1.52 1.12 -3.08
CA SER A 113 -2.94 1.18 -3.45
C SER A 113 -3.14 1.35 -4.95
N PHE A 114 -2.35 2.18 -5.61
CA PHE A 114 -2.41 2.34 -7.06
C PHE A 114 -2.01 1.06 -7.82
N ILE A 115 -0.96 0.37 -7.36
CA ILE A 115 -0.58 -0.94 -7.92
C ILE A 115 -1.69 -1.97 -7.68
N SER A 116 -2.30 -1.97 -6.48
CA SER A 116 -3.43 -2.85 -6.15
C SER A 116 -4.61 -2.63 -7.09
N THR A 117 -4.87 -1.38 -7.49
CA THR A 117 -5.94 -1.04 -8.43
C THR A 117 -5.71 -1.65 -9.82
N ILE A 118 -4.45 -1.64 -10.32
CA ILE A 118 -4.11 -2.36 -11.56
C ILE A 118 -4.45 -3.84 -11.43
N GLY A 119 -4.04 -4.46 -10.33
CA GLY A 119 -4.31 -5.87 -10.07
C GLY A 119 -5.80 -6.19 -10.00
N ALA A 120 -6.56 -5.35 -9.33
CA ALA A 120 -8.01 -5.48 -9.23
C ALA A 120 -8.68 -5.40 -10.62
N ALA A 121 -8.26 -4.46 -11.45
CA ALA A 121 -8.78 -4.30 -12.81
C ALA A 121 -8.43 -5.49 -13.71
N LEU A 122 -7.19 -6.01 -13.63
CA LEU A 122 -6.74 -7.14 -14.45
C LEU A 122 -7.42 -8.48 -14.12
N THR A 123 -7.99 -8.60 -12.93
CA THR A 123 -8.57 -9.87 -12.45
C THR A 123 -10.09 -9.82 -12.31
N LEU A 124 -10.68 -8.73 -12.75
CA LEU A 124 -12.11 -8.53 -12.72
C LEU A 124 -12.83 -9.62 -13.56
N GLY A 125 -13.81 -10.30 -12.96
CA GLY A 125 -14.57 -11.37 -13.62
C GLY A 125 -13.87 -12.74 -13.67
N GLU A 126 -12.62 -12.86 -13.26
CA GLU A 126 -11.87 -14.12 -13.28
C GLU A 126 -12.16 -14.97 -12.02
N LYS A 127 -12.73 -16.17 -12.21
CA LYS A 127 -13.04 -17.11 -11.11
C LYS A 127 -11.81 -17.66 -10.37
N GLY A 128 -10.60 -17.52 -10.93
CA GLY A 128 -9.32 -18.03 -10.38
C GLY A 128 -8.23 -16.97 -10.20
N GLY A 129 -8.54 -15.70 -10.38
CA GLY A 129 -7.57 -14.61 -10.52
C GLY A 129 -6.66 -14.34 -9.31
N ASN A 130 -6.93 -14.92 -8.13
CA ASN A 130 -6.15 -14.66 -6.91
C ASN A 130 -4.68 -14.98 -7.01
N LEU A 131 -4.34 -16.11 -7.64
CA LEU A 131 -2.94 -16.55 -7.78
C LEU A 131 -2.20 -15.65 -8.77
N LEU A 132 -2.86 -15.28 -9.87
CA LEU A 132 -2.28 -14.39 -10.88
C LEU A 132 -2.00 -13.00 -10.31
N ILE A 133 -2.96 -12.43 -9.55
CA ILE A 133 -2.78 -11.15 -8.85
C ILE A 133 -1.52 -11.20 -7.99
N SER A 134 -1.42 -12.21 -7.12
CA SER A 134 -0.33 -12.30 -6.16
C SER A 134 1.02 -12.45 -6.85
N ILE A 135 1.11 -13.23 -7.94
CA ILE A 135 2.36 -13.47 -8.67
C ILE A 135 2.87 -12.19 -9.36
N PHE A 136 1.97 -11.37 -9.92
CA PHE A 136 2.38 -10.15 -10.63
C PHE A 136 2.55 -8.94 -9.71
N ILE A 137 1.68 -8.78 -8.72
CA ILE A 137 1.66 -7.57 -7.87
C ILE A 137 2.71 -7.65 -6.77
N LEU A 138 2.91 -8.82 -6.16
CA LEU A 138 3.84 -8.99 -5.05
C LEU A 138 5.28 -8.55 -5.41
N PRO A 139 5.87 -8.93 -6.57
CA PRO A 139 7.17 -8.42 -6.98
C PRO A 139 7.22 -6.89 -7.13
N THR A 140 6.10 -6.27 -7.55
CA THR A 140 6.02 -4.82 -7.74
C THR A 140 5.97 -4.06 -6.40
N PHE A 141 5.48 -4.71 -5.34
CA PHE A 141 5.51 -4.15 -3.98
C PHE A 141 6.91 -4.18 -3.36
N LEU A 142 7.75 -5.15 -3.74
CA LEU A 142 9.07 -5.36 -3.11
C LEU A 142 9.96 -4.11 -3.08
N PRO A 143 10.14 -3.33 -4.15
CA PRO A 143 10.96 -2.13 -4.08
C PRO A 143 10.47 -1.13 -3.04
N ILE A 144 9.14 -0.92 -2.95
CA ILE A 144 8.55 0.01 -1.98
C ILE A 144 8.78 -0.48 -0.55
N ILE A 145 8.57 -1.79 -0.31
CA ILE A 145 8.78 -2.41 1.01
C ILE A 145 10.24 -2.32 1.42
N ILE A 146 11.17 -2.67 0.52
CA ILE A 146 12.61 -2.70 0.82
C ILE A 146 13.13 -1.31 1.17
N PHE A 147 12.83 -0.31 0.33
CA PHE A 147 13.28 1.06 0.59
C PHE A 147 12.55 1.69 1.78
N GLY A 148 11.25 1.44 1.92
CA GLY A 148 10.48 1.92 3.05
C GLY A 148 10.97 1.36 4.38
N MET A 149 11.24 0.05 4.45
CA MET A 149 11.84 -0.59 5.62
C MET A 149 13.23 -0.04 5.92
N LYS A 150 14.10 0.11 4.90
CA LYS A 150 15.44 0.69 5.06
C LYS A 150 15.37 2.08 5.66
N ILE A 151 14.51 2.95 5.16
CA ILE A 151 14.37 4.32 5.66
C ILE A 151 13.84 4.31 7.10
N SER A 152 12.85 3.47 7.39
CA SER A 152 12.30 3.34 8.74
C SER A 152 13.38 2.93 9.75
N LEU A 153 14.31 2.02 9.37
CA LEU A 153 15.46 1.63 10.18
C LEU A 153 16.46 2.78 10.35
N LEU A 154 16.74 3.54 9.29
CA LEU A 154 17.66 4.68 9.39
C LEU A 154 17.11 5.77 10.33
N ILE A 155 15.79 5.94 10.38
CA ILE A 155 15.13 6.85 11.32
C ILE A 155 15.36 6.41 12.76
N THR A 156 15.18 5.13 13.10
CA THR A 156 15.36 4.64 14.48
C THR A 156 16.82 4.73 14.93
N THR A 157 17.77 4.61 14.02
CA THR A 157 19.20 4.74 14.31
C THR A 157 19.72 6.19 14.20
N SER A 158 18.83 7.17 13.99
CA SER A 158 19.16 8.58 13.80
C SER A 158 20.16 8.85 12.65
N ASN A 159 20.21 7.95 11.69
CA ASN A 159 20.98 8.09 10.46
C ASN A 159 20.04 8.53 9.33
N TYR A 160 20.33 9.67 8.72
CA TYR A 160 19.51 10.21 7.62
C TYR A 160 20.24 10.00 6.29
N ASP A 161 19.62 9.19 5.41
CA ASP A 161 20.07 9.01 4.03
C ASP A 161 19.05 9.68 3.09
N ILE A 162 19.38 10.88 2.65
CA ILE A 162 18.50 11.66 1.76
C ILE A 162 18.29 10.95 0.42
N MET A 163 19.30 10.19 -0.07
CA MET A 163 19.18 9.45 -1.33
C MET A 163 18.12 8.34 -1.23
N ALA A 164 18.07 7.61 -0.10
CA ALA A 164 17.05 6.59 0.11
C ALA A 164 15.63 7.17 0.10
N HIS A 165 15.43 8.35 0.73
CA HIS A 165 14.13 9.05 0.71
C HIS A 165 13.73 9.50 -0.69
N LEU A 166 14.68 10.07 -1.46
CA LEU A 166 14.43 10.49 -2.84
C LEU A 166 14.08 9.29 -3.74
N ILE A 167 14.77 8.17 -3.59
CA ILE A 167 14.50 6.94 -4.34
C ILE A 167 13.08 6.42 -4.01
N LEU A 168 12.72 6.34 -2.73
CA LEU A 168 11.39 5.88 -2.33
C LEU A 168 10.29 6.80 -2.87
N PHE A 169 10.48 8.11 -2.79
CA PHE A 169 9.54 9.08 -3.31
C PHE A 169 9.42 8.99 -4.84
N ALA A 170 10.54 8.88 -5.56
CA ALA A 170 10.55 8.68 -7.00
C ALA A 170 9.84 7.38 -7.41
N LEU A 171 10.12 6.27 -6.72
CA LEU A 171 9.42 5.00 -6.94
C LEU A 171 7.91 5.14 -6.73
N SER A 172 7.49 5.83 -5.68
CA SER A 172 6.08 6.04 -5.38
C SER A 172 5.40 6.84 -6.50
N LEU A 173 6.03 7.90 -6.97
CA LEU A 173 5.50 8.71 -8.10
C LEU A 173 5.45 7.90 -9.40
N ILE A 174 6.48 7.11 -9.69
CA ILE A 174 6.51 6.24 -10.89
C ILE A 174 5.36 5.22 -10.83
N CYS A 175 5.15 4.57 -9.68
CA CYS A 175 4.06 3.60 -9.53
C CYS A 175 2.69 4.23 -9.71
N ILE A 176 2.47 5.44 -9.18
CA ILE A 176 1.22 6.19 -9.37
C ILE A 176 1.04 6.55 -10.85
N ALA A 177 2.07 7.08 -11.51
CA ALA A 177 2.02 7.46 -12.92
C ALA A 177 1.80 6.25 -13.83
N VAL A 178 2.49 5.13 -13.58
CA VAL A 178 2.33 3.88 -14.34
C VAL A 178 0.92 3.32 -14.16
N SER A 179 0.40 3.32 -12.93
CA SER A 179 -0.97 2.89 -12.68
C SER A 179 -1.98 3.71 -13.48
N TYR A 180 -1.83 5.02 -13.49
CA TYR A 180 -2.70 5.91 -14.26
C TYR A 180 -2.63 5.61 -15.77
N THR A 181 -1.42 5.51 -16.34
CA THR A 181 -1.24 5.29 -17.79
C THR A 181 -1.66 3.89 -18.25
N HIS A 182 -1.38 2.84 -17.48
CA HIS A 182 -1.76 1.47 -17.85
C HIS A 182 -3.27 1.24 -17.84
N LEU A 183 -4.01 1.95 -17.03
CA LEU A 183 -5.47 1.83 -16.96
C LEU A 183 -6.20 2.69 -18.00
N THR A 184 -5.49 3.63 -18.65
CA THR A 184 -6.05 4.48 -19.72
C THR A 184 -5.90 3.89 -21.12
N LEU A 185 -4.93 2.98 -21.35
CA LEU A 185 -4.62 2.41 -22.65
C LEU A 185 -5.74 1.52 -23.29
N PRO A 186 -6.59 0.79 -22.57
CA PRO A 186 -7.63 -0.04 -23.17
C PRO A 186 -8.83 0.72 -23.74
N THR A 187 -9.02 1.98 -23.39
CA THR A 187 -10.22 2.76 -23.76
C THR A 187 -10.11 3.47 -25.12
N SER A 188 -8.98 3.34 -25.82
CA SER A 188 -8.74 3.96 -27.12
C SER A 188 -9.08 3.08 -28.32
N TYR A 189 -9.91 2.05 -28.19
CA TYR A 189 -10.47 1.38 -29.35
C TYR A 189 -11.58 2.25 -29.95
N PRO A 190 -11.43 2.76 -31.17
CA PRO A 190 -12.53 3.43 -31.85
C PRO A 190 -13.62 2.40 -32.12
N VAL A 191 -14.85 2.75 -31.76
CA VAL A 191 -16.09 2.05 -32.14
C VAL A 191 -16.26 2.11 -33.64
#